data_11b59bf8fa4ad7898a5a8e1c00e33769
#
_entry.id   11b59bf8fa4ad7898a5a8e1c00e33769
#
_cell.length_a   1.000
_cell.length_b   1.000
_cell.length_c   1.000
_cell.angle_alpha   90.00
_cell.angle_beta   90.00
_cell.angle_gamma   90.00
#
_symmetry.space_group_name_H-M   'P 1'
#
loop_
_entity.id
_entity.type
_entity.pdbx_description
1 polymer ?
#
loop_
_entity_poly.entity_id
_entity_poly.type
_entity_poly.pdbx_seq_one_letter_code
_entity_poly.pdbx_strand_id
1 'polypeptide(L)'
;MGIVCKGFDGVLTEYDWAQMSGLMGNMPSVKGPDDFRVGTTIQGSTVLCEVLPGQAWAHGVMCTSNSVETVTGQLPGPGETRYDYVVLSRDWEQNTAKLEIVPGGRAERARDVLRAEPGVYHQQLLATLVLSSNGLQQQLDR
;
A
#
# COMPACT_ATOMS: atom_id res chain seq x y z
N MET A 1 -13.64 29.66 18.19
CA MET A 1 -12.77 28.91 17.29
C MET A 1 -12.00 29.85 16.40
N GLY A 2 -10.70 29.65 16.28
CA GLY A 2 -9.83 30.48 15.45
C GLY A 2 -9.35 29.75 14.20
N ILE A 3 -8.68 30.49 13.31
CA ILE A 3 -8.00 29.94 12.16
C ILE A 3 -6.58 29.56 12.60
N VAL A 4 -6.18 28.32 12.31
CA VAL A 4 -4.83 27.84 12.58
C VAL A 4 -4.09 27.69 11.26
N CYS A 5 -2.90 28.32 11.18
CA CYS A 5 -2.05 28.24 10.00
C CYS A 5 -0.71 27.60 10.37
N LYS A 6 -0.17 26.82 9.46
CA LYS A 6 1.14 26.20 9.58
C LYS A 6 2.10 26.77 8.55
N GLY A 7 3.37 26.84 8.91
CA GLY A 7 4.42 27.31 8.00
C GLY A 7 4.85 28.76 8.22
N PHE A 8 4.27 29.46 9.20
CA PHE A 8 4.75 30.82 9.57
C PHE A 8 6.01 30.70 10.44
N ASP A 9 5.82 30.70 11.72
CA ASP A 9 6.93 30.73 12.68
C ASP A 9 6.69 29.66 13.73
N GLY A 10 6.98 28.43 13.41
CA GLY A 10 6.73 27.31 14.28
C GLY A 10 7.17 26.00 13.68
N VAL A 11 6.95 24.92 14.40
CA VAL A 11 7.36 23.58 14.01
C VAL A 11 6.35 22.99 13.04
N LEU A 12 6.85 22.45 11.93
CA LEU A 12 6.08 21.60 11.04
C LEU A 12 6.30 20.15 11.47
N THR A 13 5.22 19.45 11.77
CA THR A 13 5.26 18.02 12.08
C THR A 13 5.18 17.18 10.81
N GLU A 14 5.47 15.91 10.93
CA GLU A 14 5.26 14.95 9.84
C GLU A 14 3.80 14.90 9.40
N TYR A 15 2.88 15.05 10.35
CA TYR A 15 1.45 15.15 10.05
C TYR A 15 1.13 16.39 9.20
N ASP A 16 1.66 17.55 9.61
CA ASP A 16 1.46 18.80 8.86
C ASP A 16 2.00 18.68 7.43
N TRP A 17 3.18 18.10 7.29
CA TRP A 17 3.80 17.88 5.99
C TRP A 17 2.99 16.95 5.10
N ALA A 18 2.46 15.88 5.66
CA ALA A 18 1.60 14.96 4.92
C ALA A 18 0.32 15.65 4.42
N GLN A 19 -0.30 16.49 5.23
CA GLN A 19 -1.50 17.25 4.84
C GLN A 19 -1.18 18.28 3.78
N MET A 20 -0.10 19.03 3.91
CA MET A 20 0.33 20.03 2.92
C MET A 20 0.63 19.37 1.57
N SER A 21 1.32 18.24 1.59
CA SER A 21 1.64 17.43 0.41
C SER A 21 0.38 17.01 -0.35
N GLY A 22 -0.67 16.62 0.39
CA GLY A 22 -1.98 16.30 -0.20
C GLY A 22 -2.63 17.49 -0.90
N LEU A 23 -2.53 18.67 -0.33
CA LEU A 23 -3.06 19.90 -0.92
C LEU A 23 -2.34 20.31 -2.23
N MET A 24 -1.10 19.89 -2.39
CA MET A 24 -0.35 20.10 -3.62
C MET A 24 -0.68 19.10 -4.73
N GLY A 25 -1.67 18.24 -4.51
CA GLY A 25 -2.12 17.26 -5.51
C GLY A 25 -1.23 16.02 -5.65
N ASN A 26 -0.42 15.73 -4.65
CA ASN A 26 0.42 14.54 -4.67
C ASN A 26 -0.40 13.27 -4.47
N MET A 27 -0.59 12.54 -5.55
CA MET A 27 -1.20 11.20 -5.49
C MET A 27 -0.15 10.16 -5.11
N PRO A 28 -0.53 9.10 -4.40
CA PRO A 28 0.35 7.95 -4.22
C PRO A 28 0.87 7.44 -5.57
N SER A 29 2.18 7.30 -5.68
CA SER A 29 2.80 6.97 -6.97
C SER A 29 4.10 6.19 -6.76
N VAL A 30 4.63 5.68 -7.86
CA VAL A 30 5.96 5.08 -7.93
C VAL A 30 6.77 5.82 -8.98
N LYS A 31 8.09 5.72 -8.91
CA LYS A 31 8.98 6.46 -9.81
C LYS A 31 8.90 5.97 -11.26
N GLY A 32 8.82 4.66 -11.45
CA GLY A 32 8.75 4.06 -12.77
C GLY A 32 7.87 2.82 -12.78
N PRO A 33 7.64 2.22 -13.97
CA PRO A 33 6.69 1.10 -14.09
C PRO A 33 7.14 -0.16 -13.35
N ASP A 34 8.43 -0.35 -13.14
CA ASP A 34 8.96 -1.52 -12.43
C ASP A 34 9.19 -1.28 -10.95
N ASP A 35 9.12 -0.02 -10.49
CA ASP A 35 9.33 0.31 -9.08
C ASP A 35 8.19 -0.24 -8.23
N PHE A 36 8.51 -1.05 -7.22
CA PHE A 36 7.54 -1.74 -6.38
C PHE A 36 6.55 -2.61 -7.16
N ARG A 37 6.97 -3.11 -8.30
CA ARG A 37 6.16 -4.03 -9.09
C ARG A 37 6.04 -5.38 -8.40
N VAL A 38 4.83 -5.92 -8.40
CA VAL A 38 4.50 -7.17 -7.71
C VAL A 38 4.50 -8.34 -8.68
N GLY A 39 5.25 -9.38 -8.37
CA GLY A 39 5.16 -10.68 -9.03
C GLY A 39 4.58 -11.70 -8.07
N THR A 40 3.64 -12.51 -8.51
CA THR A 40 2.92 -13.44 -7.65
C THR A 40 3.15 -14.88 -8.09
N THR A 41 3.48 -15.75 -7.14
CA THR A 41 3.65 -17.19 -7.32
C THR A 41 2.84 -17.94 -6.29
N ILE A 42 2.21 -19.03 -6.68
CA ILE A 42 1.46 -19.88 -5.77
C ILE A 42 2.28 -21.13 -5.44
N GLN A 43 2.45 -21.38 -4.16
CA GLN A 43 3.18 -22.55 -3.64
C GLN A 43 2.27 -23.31 -2.68
N GLY A 44 1.61 -24.35 -3.17
CA GLY A 44 0.60 -25.07 -2.40
C GLY A 44 -0.59 -24.17 -2.09
N SER A 45 -0.85 -23.92 -0.82
CA SER A 45 -1.88 -22.96 -0.36
C SER A 45 -1.32 -21.58 -0.03
N THR A 46 -0.03 -21.35 -0.23
CA THR A 46 0.64 -20.10 0.07
C THR A 46 0.74 -19.22 -1.16
N VAL A 47 0.39 -17.96 -0.99
CA VAL A 47 0.58 -16.91 -2.00
C VAL A 47 1.88 -16.21 -1.69
N LEU A 48 2.84 -16.26 -2.61
CA LEU A 48 4.13 -15.60 -2.47
C LEU A 48 4.18 -14.41 -3.43
N CYS A 49 4.34 -13.21 -2.88
CA CYS A 49 4.54 -12.00 -3.66
C CYS A 49 5.96 -11.51 -3.53
N GLU A 50 6.62 -11.30 -4.66
CA GLU A 50 7.91 -10.63 -4.74
C GLU A 50 7.68 -9.21 -5.23
N VAL A 51 8.20 -8.25 -4.48
CA VAL A 51 8.07 -6.82 -4.81
C VAL A 51 9.44 -6.30 -5.22
N LEU A 52 9.52 -5.78 -6.43
CA LEU A 52 10.77 -5.27 -7.00
C LEU A 52 11.24 -4.02 -6.25
N PRO A 53 12.56 -3.79 -6.21
CA PRO A 53 13.10 -2.56 -5.63
C PRO A 53 12.66 -1.33 -6.41
N GLY A 54 12.79 -0.17 -5.79
CA GLY A 54 12.46 1.11 -6.41
C GLY A 54 12.07 2.16 -5.40
N GLN A 55 11.38 3.19 -5.88
CA GLN A 55 10.93 4.31 -5.07
C GLN A 55 9.41 4.50 -5.19
N ALA A 56 8.78 4.75 -4.06
CA ALA A 56 7.35 5.03 -3.97
C ALA A 56 7.12 6.27 -3.11
N TRP A 57 6.13 7.06 -3.49
CA TRP A 57 5.81 8.32 -2.83
C TRP A 57 4.34 8.34 -2.43
N ALA A 58 4.07 8.78 -1.23
CA ALA A 58 2.72 9.14 -0.80
C ALA A 58 2.79 10.09 0.40
N HIS A 59 2.00 11.15 0.36
CA HIS A 59 1.77 12.07 1.47
C HIS A 59 3.05 12.56 2.17
N GLY A 60 4.03 12.98 1.37
CA GLY A 60 5.28 13.53 1.89
C GLY A 60 6.32 12.50 2.33
N VAL A 61 6.04 11.21 2.17
CA VAL A 61 6.97 10.15 2.56
C VAL A 61 7.42 9.36 1.33
N MET A 62 8.69 9.43 1.04
CA MET A 62 9.33 8.63 -0.01
C MET A 62 9.91 7.36 0.62
N CYS A 63 9.52 6.21 0.09
CA CYS A 63 10.09 4.93 0.47
C CYS A 63 10.98 4.41 -0.64
N THR A 64 12.17 3.95 -0.27
CA THR A 64 13.13 3.36 -1.20
C THR A 64 13.41 1.93 -0.77
N SER A 65 13.28 1.00 -1.72
CA SER A 65 13.69 -0.39 -1.54
C SER A 65 14.86 -0.69 -2.45
N ASN A 66 15.92 -1.28 -1.92
CA ASN A 66 17.13 -1.60 -2.66
C ASN A 66 17.23 -3.08 -3.04
N SER A 67 16.27 -3.88 -2.63
CA SER A 67 16.27 -5.32 -2.86
C SER A 67 14.85 -5.81 -3.15
N VAL A 68 14.76 -7.02 -3.70
CA VAL A 68 13.46 -7.69 -3.81
C VAL A 68 12.99 -8.07 -2.42
N GLU A 69 11.79 -7.64 -2.08
CA GLU A 69 11.12 -7.96 -0.82
C GLU A 69 10.02 -8.99 -1.07
N THR A 70 9.79 -9.86 -0.11
CA THR A 70 8.74 -10.88 -0.21
C THR A 70 7.70 -10.73 0.87
N VAL A 71 6.45 -10.91 0.50
CA VAL A 71 5.33 -11.03 1.44
C VAL A 71 4.51 -12.26 1.09
N THR A 72 3.91 -12.88 2.08
CA THR A 72 3.15 -14.10 1.90
C THR A 72 1.72 -13.96 2.41
N GLY A 73 0.82 -14.70 1.79
CA GLY A 73 -0.57 -14.81 2.21
C GLY A 73 -1.06 -16.23 2.02
N GLN A 74 -2.34 -16.45 2.24
CA GLN A 74 -2.98 -17.76 2.10
C GLN A 74 -4.09 -17.69 1.06
N LEU A 75 -4.27 -18.79 0.33
CA LEU A 75 -5.42 -18.93 -0.56
C LEU A 75 -6.71 -19.01 0.25
N PRO A 76 -7.84 -18.53 -0.31
CA PRO A 76 -9.13 -18.71 0.34
C PRO A 76 -9.57 -20.18 0.38
N GLY A 77 -10.58 -20.47 1.18
CA GLY A 77 -11.12 -21.80 1.31
C GLY A 77 -11.85 -22.29 0.06
N PRO A 78 -12.24 -23.58 0.03
CA PRO A 78 -12.95 -24.15 -1.12
C PRO A 78 -14.23 -23.39 -1.47
N GLY A 79 -14.43 -23.11 -2.77
CA GLY A 79 -15.60 -22.41 -3.26
C GLY A 79 -15.61 -20.90 -3.01
N GLU A 80 -14.54 -20.36 -2.44
CA GLU A 80 -14.43 -18.92 -2.17
C GLU A 80 -13.55 -18.23 -3.21
N THR A 81 -13.93 -17.00 -3.55
CA THR A 81 -13.10 -16.07 -4.30
C THR A 81 -12.89 -14.85 -3.43
N ARG A 82 -11.65 -14.36 -3.36
CA ARG A 82 -11.30 -13.23 -2.51
C ARG A 82 -10.37 -12.27 -3.23
N TYR A 83 -10.60 -10.99 -3.01
CA TYR A 83 -9.70 -9.93 -3.43
C TYR A 83 -8.74 -9.61 -2.29
N ASP A 84 -7.46 -9.78 -2.53
CA ASP A 84 -6.41 -9.40 -1.59
C ASP A 84 -5.58 -8.25 -2.16
N TYR A 85 -5.08 -7.39 -1.30
CA TYR A 85 -4.36 -6.20 -1.70
C TYR A 85 -2.93 -6.24 -1.21
N VAL A 86 -1.99 -6.13 -2.15
CA VAL A 86 -0.57 -5.94 -1.83
C VAL A 86 -0.34 -4.45 -1.66
N VAL A 87 0.10 -4.04 -0.48
CA VAL A 87 0.19 -2.63 -0.13
C VAL A 87 1.54 -2.29 0.49
N LEU A 88 1.93 -1.03 0.32
CA LEU A 88 2.99 -0.40 1.09
C LEU A 88 2.34 0.46 2.17
N SER A 89 2.46 0.02 3.41
CA SER A 89 1.85 0.68 4.57
C SER A 89 2.83 1.63 5.21
N ARG A 90 2.42 2.88 5.40
CA ARG A 90 3.18 3.90 6.13
C ARG A 90 2.51 4.20 7.46
N ASP A 91 3.29 4.12 8.52
CA ASP A 91 2.84 4.34 9.88
C ASP A 91 3.63 5.51 10.48
N TRP A 92 2.99 6.66 10.64
CA TRP A 92 3.63 7.85 11.19
C TRP A 92 3.85 7.77 12.69
N GLU A 93 3.06 6.99 13.42
CA GLU A 93 3.26 6.81 14.85
C GLU A 93 4.53 6.01 15.13
N GLN A 94 4.80 5.00 14.32
CA GLN A 94 5.98 4.15 14.46
C GLN A 94 7.16 4.61 13.60
N ASN A 95 6.95 5.59 12.73
CA ASN A 95 7.94 6.05 11.74
C ASN A 95 8.48 4.90 10.89
N THR A 96 7.59 4.03 10.44
CA THR A 96 7.95 2.83 9.67
C THR A 96 7.11 2.69 8.42
N ALA A 97 7.65 1.95 7.46
CA ALA A 97 6.90 1.48 6.31
C ALA A 97 7.15 -0.02 6.14
N LYS A 98 6.13 -0.74 5.72
CA LYS A 98 6.22 -2.19 5.48
C LYS A 98 5.34 -2.60 4.31
N LEU A 99 5.72 -3.70 3.67
CA LEU A 99 4.90 -4.36 2.68
C LEU A 99 4.02 -5.40 3.39
N GLU A 100 2.78 -5.49 2.97
CA GLU A 100 1.86 -6.50 3.52
C GLU A 100 0.79 -6.87 2.50
N ILE A 101 0.15 -8.01 2.70
CA ILE A 101 -1.04 -8.42 1.97
C ILE A 101 -2.23 -8.25 2.89
N VAL A 102 -3.18 -7.43 2.47
CA VAL A 102 -4.41 -7.16 3.21
C VAL A 102 -5.53 -7.98 2.59
N PRO A 103 -6.08 -8.97 3.29
CA PRO A 103 -7.23 -9.74 2.80
C PRO A 103 -8.44 -8.82 2.66
N GLY A 104 -9.10 -8.90 1.51
CA GLY A 104 -10.35 -8.21 1.25
C GLY A 104 -11.54 -9.16 1.27
N GLY A 105 -12.56 -8.85 0.49
CA GLY A 105 -13.78 -9.63 0.41
C GLY A 105 -14.00 -10.25 -0.97
N ARG A 106 -15.23 -10.63 -1.24
CA ARG A 106 -15.63 -11.26 -2.50
C ARG A 106 -15.70 -10.31 -3.68
N ALA A 107 -15.69 -8.99 -3.42
CA ALA A 107 -15.73 -7.96 -4.43
C ALA A 107 -14.57 -6.99 -4.24
N GLU A 108 -14.17 -6.32 -5.31
CA GLU A 108 -13.14 -5.29 -5.24
C GLU A 108 -13.64 -4.11 -4.40
N ARG A 109 -12.96 -3.83 -3.28
CA ARG A 109 -13.35 -2.79 -2.32
C ARG A 109 -12.12 -2.14 -1.67
N ALA A 110 -11.07 -1.90 -2.44
CA ALA A 110 -9.84 -1.34 -1.89
C ALA A 110 -10.07 -0.04 -1.12
N ARG A 111 -10.94 0.84 -1.64
CA ARG A 111 -11.26 2.12 -0.98
C ARG A 111 -11.87 1.95 0.41
N ASP A 112 -12.63 0.88 0.63
CA ASP A 112 -13.30 0.62 1.89
C ASP A 112 -12.45 -0.19 2.87
N VAL A 113 -11.54 -1.01 2.33
CA VAL A 113 -10.71 -1.93 3.12
C VAL A 113 -9.39 -1.28 3.54
N LEU A 114 -8.74 -0.55 2.64
CA LEU A 114 -7.43 0.04 2.91
C LEU A 114 -7.57 1.34 3.72
N ARG A 115 -6.64 1.51 4.65
CA ARG A 115 -6.56 2.75 5.43
C ARG A 115 -5.94 3.86 4.61
N ALA A 116 -6.53 5.03 4.66
CA ALA A 116 -6.06 6.22 3.97
C ALA A 116 -6.17 7.42 4.90
N GLU A 117 -5.32 7.43 5.91
CA GLU A 117 -5.25 8.48 6.95
C GLU A 117 -3.89 9.17 6.87
N PRO A 118 -3.68 10.12 5.92
CA PRO A 118 -2.39 10.78 5.76
C PRO A 118 -1.90 11.43 7.05
N GLY A 119 -0.64 11.16 7.42
CA GLY A 119 -0.07 11.62 8.68
C GLY A 119 -0.33 10.70 9.87
N VAL A 120 -1.11 9.66 9.72
CA VAL A 120 -1.42 8.65 10.75
C VAL A 120 -1.07 7.26 10.27
N TYR A 121 -1.81 6.77 9.29
CA TYR A 121 -1.57 5.46 8.67
C TYR A 121 -2.13 5.44 7.25
N HIS A 122 -1.32 5.03 6.29
CA HIS A 122 -1.73 5.03 4.89
C HIS A 122 -1.24 3.76 4.19
N GLN A 123 -2.14 3.07 3.51
CA GLN A 123 -1.85 1.86 2.73
C GLN A 123 -1.92 2.18 1.24
N GLN A 124 -0.75 2.30 0.62
CA GLN A 124 -0.64 2.53 -0.82
C GLN A 124 -0.80 1.21 -1.56
N LEU A 125 -1.80 1.14 -2.45
CA LEU A 125 -2.06 -0.05 -3.24
C LEU A 125 -0.97 -0.25 -4.30
N LEU A 126 -0.40 -1.45 -4.35
CA LEU A 126 0.57 -1.86 -5.36
C LEU A 126 -0.03 -2.84 -6.35
N ALA A 127 -0.83 -3.78 -5.89
CA ALA A 127 -1.50 -4.75 -6.75
C ALA A 127 -2.74 -5.31 -6.07
N THR A 128 -3.73 -5.68 -6.85
CA THR A 128 -4.91 -6.41 -6.41
C THR A 128 -4.83 -7.84 -6.94
N LEU A 129 -4.95 -8.82 -6.04
CA LEU A 129 -4.92 -10.23 -6.38
C LEU A 129 -6.33 -10.79 -6.27
N VAL A 130 -6.79 -11.45 -7.32
CA VAL A 130 -8.05 -12.19 -7.28
C VAL A 130 -7.70 -13.65 -7.09
N LEU A 131 -8.04 -14.19 -5.92
CA LEU A 131 -7.63 -15.51 -5.48
C LEU A 131 -8.83 -16.44 -5.31
N SER A 132 -8.62 -17.71 -5.66
CA SER A 132 -9.54 -18.80 -5.31
C SER A 132 -8.76 -19.93 -4.65
N SER A 133 -9.44 -20.98 -4.19
CA SER A 133 -8.76 -22.16 -3.66
C SER A 133 -7.84 -22.85 -4.68
N ASN A 134 -8.05 -22.57 -5.98
CA ASN A 134 -7.25 -23.14 -7.08
C ASN A 134 -6.04 -22.28 -7.46
N GLY A 135 -5.88 -21.10 -6.88
CA GLY A 135 -4.74 -20.23 -7.12
C GLY A 135 -5.11 -18.81 -7.51
N LEU A 136 -4.18 -18.14 -8.19
CA LEU A 136 -4.36 -16.77 -8.67
C LEU A 136 -5.20 -16.78 -9.94
N GLN A 137 -6.33 -16.10 -9.91
CA GLN A 137 -7.22 -15.97 -11.06
C GLN A 137 -6.88 -14.76 -11.91
N GLN A 138 -6.49 -13.65 -11.25
CA GLN A 138 -6.16 -12.40 -11.92
C GLN A 138 -5.30 -11.54 -11.01
N GLN A 139 -4.41 -10.77 -11.60
CA GLN A 139 -3.67 -9.71 -10.90
C GLN A 139 -3.88 -8.41 -11.65
N LEU A 140 -4.27 -7.38 -10.89
CA LEU A 140 -4.42 -6.03 -11.40
C LEU A 140 -3.32 -5.18 -10.78
N ASP A 141 -2.38 -4.74 -11.58
CA ASP A 141 -1.36 -3.81 -11.13
C ASP A 141 -1.97 -2.42 -10.97
N ARG A 142 -1.42 -1.64 -10.06
CA ARG A 142 -1.85 -0.28 -9.76
C ARG A 142 -1.97 0.65 -10.95
#